data_11448763471d0ee0264682bb87e34076
#
_entry.id   11448763471d0ee0264682bb87e34076
#
_cell.length_a   1.000
_cell.length_b   1.000
_cell.length_c   1.000
_cell.angle_alpha   90.00
_cell.angle_beta   90.00
_cell.angle_gamma   90.00
#
_symmetry.space_group_name_H-M   'P 1'
#
loop_
_entity.id
_entity.type
_entity.pdbx_description
1 polymer ?
#
loop_
_entity_poly.entity_id
_entity_poly.type
_entity_poly.pdbx_seq_one_letter_code
_entity_poly.pdbx_strand_id
1 'polypeptide(L)'
;MRQTIIKVVVFATASLLALSQLIYAAQMDKSLKQVGGSPVKVFILAGQSNMEGQGVADLEGEDYNGGRGTLNFCLKDPAKASLYKHLKDDKGQWTVRDDVWVWYKPENGPVKSGPLTLGFTVYGGKHHFGPELQFGHVIGDYFTNQVLLIKTAWGGKSLYQDFRPPSSGGEVGPYYTKMVEEIHEALGNLQKYFPNHDGSGYELAGFVWYHGWNDGCDPKNAVPEYEKNLVNLIKDMRKDLNAPNLPAVIGELTGPWVKAEGQWAAIRKAQADAAARPEFKGTVLFVETHDFVRPPEESPCPTHGHHEFANAETYFLTGNALGEGMKNLLKAASVDENPDMPKPTSRTVRNIEGWTVRIDDRLFEPPNDALGTRALKMLEAKLADITFVVAPDRLAKLRTVPIVLDLTHGKLRAMQYHPSPEWLEEHGYSRDLAKCVHICEAADFVAPRQVNEQPWVVLHELAHAYHDQVLGFDDASILEAYERFKQSGHGDSVLLITGKRVRHYALTDQKEFFAEMTESYFGMNDFSPFNRAELMTEEPEIVELLHKVWGVKGRTE
;
A
#
# COMPACT_ATOMS: atom_id res chain seq x y z
N MET A 1 0.37 63.97 1.17
CA MET A 1 -0.51 63.04 0.43
C MET A 1 0.15 61.84 -0.22
N ARG A 2 1.34 61.92 -0.89
CA ARG A 2 1.98 60.75 -1.52
C ARG A 2 2.50 59.69 -0.53
N GLN A 3 3.01 60.05 0.65
CA GLN A 3 3.50 59.10 1.65
C GLN A 3 2.40 58.32 2.39
N THR A 4 1.20 58.88 2.50
CA THR A 4 0.06 58.19 3.12
C THR A 4 -0.59 57.16 2.18
N ILE A 5 -0.59 57.41 0.87
CA ILE A 5 -1.13 56.46 -0.13
C ILE A 5 -0.24 55.22 -0.25
N ILE A 6 1.12 55.37 -0.18
CA ILE A 6 2.02 54.23 -0.26
C ILE A 6 1.89 53.32 0.97
N LYS A 7 1.68 53.85 2.17
CA LYS A 7 1.46 53.05 3.37
C LYS A 7 0.13 52.27 3.34
N VAL A 8 -0.92 52.86 2.79
CA VAL A 8 -2.21 52.18 2.68
C VAL A 8 -2.19 51.08 1.62
N VAL A 9 -1.48 51.25 0.51
CA VAL A 9 -1.34 50.22 -0.53
C VAL A 9 -0.47 49.05 -0.04
N VAL A 10 0.60 49.29 0.69
CA VAL A 10 1.47 48.22 1.25
C VAL A 10 0.74 47.44 2.34
N PHE A 11 -0.09 48.10 3.16
CA PHE A 11 -0.90 47.39 4.18
C PHE A 11 -2.04 46.58 3.53
N ALA A 12 -2.68 47.06 2.46
CA ALA A 12 -3.72 46.35 1.75
C ALA A 12 -3.17 45.10 1.01
N THR A 13 -1.98 45.18 0.42
CA THR A 13 -1.35 44.02 -0.25
C THR A 13 -0.83 42.99 0.74
N ALA A 14 -0.29 43.41 1.89
CA ALA A 14 0.12 42.48 2.96
C ALA A 14 -1.09 41.77 3.59
N SER A 15 -2.22 42.48 3.77
CA SER A 15 -3.46 41.89 4.29
C SER A 15 -4.12 40.93 3.30
N LEU A 16 -4.05 41.20 1.99
CA LEU A 16 -4.55 40.31 0.94
C LEU A 16 -3.68 39.05 0.80
N LEU A 17 -2.38 39.16 0.94
CA LEU A 17 -1.46 38.02 0.96
C LEU A 17 -1.66 37.15 2.23
N ALA A 18 -1.86 37.77 3.39
CA ALA A 18 -2.17 37.05 4.62
C ALA A 18 -3.54 36.37 4.56
N LEU A 19 -4.54 37.02 3.94
CA LEU A 19 -5.86 36.45 3.76
C LEU A 19 -5.85 35.28 2.75
N SER A 20 -5.08 35.39 1.67
CA SER A 20 -4.90 34.31 0.71
C SER A 20 -4.14 33.11 1.31
N GLN A 21 -3.17 33.33 2.17
CA GLN A 21 -2.49 32.27 2.92
C GLN A 21 -3.41 31.62 3.96
N LEU A 22 -4.24 32.39 4.64
CA LEU A 22 -5.26 31.88 5.56
C LEU A 22 -6.38 31.11 4.84
N ILE A 23 -6.81 31.55 3.68
CA ILE A 23 -7.81 30.85 2.86
C ILE A 23 -7.19 29.56 2.27
N TYR A 24 -5.93 29.60 1.83
CA TYR A 24 -5.20 28.41 1.37
C TYR A 24 -4.97 27.41 2.50
N ALA A 25 -4.58 27.87 3.70
CA ALA A 25 -4.46 27.03 4.90
C ALA A 25 -5.83 26.45 5.33
N ALA A 26 -6.91 27.25 5.26
CA ALA A 26 -8.26 26.81 5.59
C ALA A 26 -8.88 25.87 4.53
N GLN A 27 -8.46 25.97 3.26
CA GLN A 27 -8.82 25.00 2.21
C GLN A 27 -8.02 23.69 2.35
N MET A 28 -6.76 23.76 2.76
CA MET A 28 -5.96 22.58 3.12
C MET A 28 -6.54 21.81 4.32
N ASP A 29 -7.12 22.55 5.29
CA ASP A 29 -7.73 21.96 6.51
C ASP A 29 -9.03 21.16 6.24
N LYS A 30 -9.64 21.31 5.07
CA LYS A 30 -10.87 20.60 4.70
C LYS A 30 -10.66 19.28 3.93
N SER A 31 -9.46 19.01 3.42
CA SER A 31 -9.17 17.84 2.57
C SER A 31 -8.46 16.71 3.31
N LEU A 32 -7.91 16.95 4.49
CA LEU A 32 -7.11 15.98 5.24
C LEU A 32 -7.94 15.36 6.37
N LYS A 33 -8.91 14.51 6.03
CA LYS A 33 -9.47 13.59 7.01
C LYS A 33 -8.45 12.50 7.28
N GLN A 34 -7.66 12.70 8.32
CA GLN A 34 -6.86 11.67 8.93
C GLN A 34 -7.78 10.55 9.41
N VAL A 35 -7.48 9.32 9.02
CA VAL A 35 -8.08 8.14 9.65
C VAL A 35 -7.48 8.09 11.05
N GLY A 36 -8.24 8.54 12.05
CA GLY A 36 -7.76 8.66 13.42
C GLY A 36 -7.39 7.30 14.01
N GLY A 37 -6.28 7.27 14.76
CA GLY A 37 -5.92 6.17 15.63
C GLY A 37 -4.96 5.12 15.07
N SER A 38 -4.50 5.23 13.81
CA SER A 38 -3.49 4.31 13.24
C SER A 38 -2.14 5.01 13.08
N PRO A 39 -1.00 4.40 13.48
CA PRO A 39 0.33 5.04 13.36
C PRO A 39 0.69 5.31 11.90
N VAL A 40 1.42 6.40 11.66
CA VAL A 40 1.97 6.73 10.34
C VAL A 40 2.96 5.65 9.92
N LYS A 41 2.83 5.09 8.71
CA LYS A 41 3.79 4.14 8.15
C LYS A 41 4.95 4.89 7.51
N VAL A 42 6.15 4.72 8.02
CA VAL A 42 7.34 5.46 7.61
C VAL A 42 8.26 4.60 6.77
N PHE A 43 8.63 5.10 5.59
CA PHE A 43 9.61 4.48 4.70
C PHE A 43 10.79 5.43 4.50
N ILE A 44 12.00 4.89 4.62
CA ILE A 44 13.25 5.62 4.40
C ILE A 44 13.75 5.29 2.99
N LEU A 45 13.93 6.31 2.16
CA LEU A 45 14.43 6.19 0.80
C LEU A 45 15.83 6.78 0.74
N ALA A 46 16.86 5.92 0.78
CA ALA A 46 18.26 6.33 0.87
C ALA A 46 19.05 6.00 -0.40
N GLY A 47 20.05 6.81 -0.69
CA GLY A 47 20.92 6.59 -1.84
C GLY A 47 21.66 7.83 -2.32
N GLN A 48 21.91 7.88 -3.62
CA GLN A 48 22.63 8.97 -4.29
C GLN A 48 21.73 9.71 -5.30
N SER A 49 22.33 10.40 -6.28
CA SER A 49 21.64 11.24 -7.27
C SER A 49 20.43 10.56 -7.97
N ASN A 50 20.49 9.27 -8.25
CA ASN A 50 19.36 8.56 -8.85
C ASN A 50 18.20 8.35 -7.85
N MET A 51 18.47 8.26 -6.54
CA MET A 51 17.42 8.33 -5.51
C MET A 51 16.98 9.77 -5.26
N GLU A 52 17.86 10.79 -5.37
CA GLU A 52 17.44 12.20 -5.34
C GLU A 52 16.41 12.51 -6.42
N GLY A 53 16.55 11.88 -7.60
CA GLY A 53 15.62 11.97 -8.69
C GLY A 53 16.03 12.94 -9.79
N GLN A 54 16.19 12.39 -10.97
CA GLN A 54 16.62 13.09 -12.19
C GLN A 54 15.60 12.95 -13.32
N GLY A 55 14.53 12.14 -13.11
CA GLY A 55 13.50 11.91 -14.12
C GLY A 55 12.78 13.21 -14.48
N VAL A 56 12.63 13.48 -15.78
CA VAL A 56 11.99 14.71 -16.29
C VAL A 56 10.52 14.46 -16.58
N ALA A 57 9.62 15.27 -16.00
CA ALA A 57 8.19 15.11 -16.16
C ALA A 57 7.62 15.78 -17.42
N ASP A 58 7.99 17.03 -17.70
CA ASP A 58 7.26 17.88 -18.67
C ASP A 58 8.12 18.96 -19.38
N LEU A 59 9.45 18.89 -19.31
CA LEU A 59 10.33 19.81 -20.01
C LEU A 59 10.54 19.33 -21.47
N GLU A 60 10.31 20.23 -22.44
CA GLU A 60 10.26 19.90 -23.86
C GLU A 60 11.27 20.70 -24.71
N GLY A 61 12.14 21.55 -24.13
CA GLY A 61 13.12 22.35 -24.85
C GLY A 61 14.21 21.53 -25.54
N GLU A 62 15.08 22.20 -26.35
CA GLU A 62 16.23 21.57 -27.01
C GLU A 62 17.18 20.89 -26.01
N ASP A 63 17.34 21.48 -24.81
CA ASP A 63 18.14 20.92 -23.73
C ASP A 63 17.57 19.61 -23.15
N TYR A 64 16.32 19.28 -23.48
CA TYR A 64 15.62 18.07 -23.07
C TYR A 64 15.18 17.20 -24.24
N ASN A 65 15.94 17.20 -25.33
CA ASN A 65 15.71 16.37 -26.51
C ASN A 65 14.27 16.49 -27.07
N GLY A 66 13.70 17.70 -27.04
CA GLY A 66 12.30 17.93 -27.47
C GLY A 66 11.26 17.21 -26.62
N GLY A 67 11.57 16.88 -25.36
CA GLY A 67 10.67 16.22 -24.42
C GLY A 67 10.57 14.71 -24.59
N ARG A 68 11.39 14.07 -25.41
CA ARG A 68 11.41 12.61 -25.56
C ARG A 68 11.77 11.94 -24.23
N GLY A 69 11.01 10.90 -23.88
CA GLY A 69 11.22 10.15 -22.63
C GLY A 69 10.80 10.88 -21.35
N THR A 70 10.08 12.00 -21.44
CA THR A 70 9.40 12.65 -20.30
C THR A 70 8.11 11.92 -19.95
N LEU A 71 7.54 12.16 -18.74
CA LEU A 71 6.21 11.61 -18.40
C LEU A 71 5.13 12.09 -19.36
N ASN A 72 5.15 13.37 -19.75
CA ASN A 72 4.21 13.88 -20.76
C ASN A 72 4.33 13.17 -22.10
N PHE A 73 5.53 12.74 -22.48
CA PHE A 73 5.74 11.96 -23.70
C PHE A 73 5.17 10.55 -23.55
N CYS A 74 5.40 9.89 -22.42
CA CYS A 74 4.84 8.57 -22.11
C CYS A 74 3.31 8.58 -22.07
N LEU A 75 2.70 9.62 -21.52
CA LEU A 75 1.25 9.79 -21.47
C LEU A 75 0.60 10.00 -22.85
N LYS A 76 1.36 10.49 -23.84
CA LYS A 76 0.89 10.65 -25.24
C LYS A 76 0.96 9.35 -26.04
N ASP A 77 1.69 8.33 -25.58
CA ASP A 77 1.81 7.03 -26.22
C ASP A 77 0.62 6.13 -25.86
N PRO A 78 -0.28 5.79 -26.81
CA PRO A 78 -1.45 4.97 -26.51
C PRO A 78 -1.12 3.60 -25.90
N ALA A 79 0.05 3.03 -26.21
CA ALA A 79 0.48 1.74 -25.69
C ALA A 79 0.93 1.81 -24.21
N LYS A 80 1.32 3.00 -23.75
CA LYS A 80 1.88 3.23 -22.41
C LYS A 80 0.99 4.09 -21.52
N ALA A 81 0.10 4.88 -22.07
CA ALA A 81 -0.68 5.90 -21.37
C ALA A 81 -1.44 5.34 -20.15
N SER A 82 -1.97 4.14 -20.25
CA SER A 82 -2.69 3.48 -19.13
C SER A 82 -1.82 3.29 -17.90
N LEU A 83 -0.51 3.02 -18.07
CA LEU A 83 0.42 2.83 -16.96
C LEU A 83 0.65 4.10 -16.14
N TYR A 84 0.57 5.27 -16.77
CA TYR A 84 0.86 6.58 -16.17
C TYR A 84 -0.38 7.40 -15.86
N LYS A 85 -1.59 6.93 -16.22
CA LYS A 85 -2.84 7.69 -16.11
C LYS A 85 -3.09 8.23 -14.71
N HIS A 86 -2.79 7.45 -13.67
CA HIS A 86 -2.98 7.84 -12.28
C HIS A 86 -2.10 9.01 -11.82
N LEU A 87 -1.06 9.37 -12.58
CA LEU A 87 -0.21 10.53 -12.31
C LEU A 87 -0.86 11.86 -12.73
N LYS A 88 -2.02 11.82 -13.38
CA LYS A 88 -2.80 13.01 -13.73
C LYS A 88 -4.20 12.91 -13.11
N ASP A 89 -4.68 14.03 -12.60
CA ASP A 89 -6.07 14.17 -12.16
C ASP A 89 -7.01 14.40 -13.35
N ASP A 90 -8.32 14.45 -13.07
CA ASP A 90 -9.36 14.67 -14.08
C ASP A 90 -9.26 16.03 -14.79
N LYS A 91 -8.47 16.97 -14.24
CA LYS A 91 -8.20 18.29 -14.83
C LYS A 91 -6.87 18.30 -15.61
N GLY A 92 -6.21 17.15 -15.73
CA GLY A 92 -4.91 17.01 -16.39
C GLY A 92 -3.74 17.61 -15.60
N GLN A 93 -3.93 17.93 -14.31
CA GLN A 93 -2.86 18.37 -13.43
C GLN A 93 -2.13 17.16 -12.85
N TRP A 94 -0.88 17.34 -12.41
CA TRP A 94 -0.15 16.30 -11.72
C TRP A 94 -0.87 15.93 -10.41
N THR A 95 -1.12 14.66 -10.21
CA THR A 95 -1.77 14.13 -9.00
C THR A 95 -1.01 14.54 -7.75
N VAL A 96 -1.77 14.92 -6.72
CA VAL A 96 -1.27 15.20 -5.38
C VAL A 96 -1.93 14.20 -4.43
N ARG A 97 -1.14 13.39 -3.74
CA ARG A 97 -1.63 12.37 -2.80
C ARG A 97 -1.52 12.86 -1.37
N ASP A 98 -2.64 13.13 -0.74
CA ASP A 98 -2.72 13.62 0.64
C ASP A 98 -2.44 12.51 1.68
N ASP A 99 -2.64 11.25 1.31
CA ASP A 99 -2.39 10.08 2.13
C ASP A 99 -0.92 9.64 2.15
N VAL A 100 -0.11 10.17 1.24
CA VAL A 100 1.34 9.94 1.19
C VAL A 100 2.07 11.27 1.26
N TRP A 101 2.95 11.43 2.22
CA TRP A 101 3.78 12.63 2.35
C TRP A 101 5.24 12.32 2.12
N VAL A 102 5.98 13.32 1.64
CA VAL A 102 7.43 13.24 1.44
C VAL A 102 8.09 14.30 2.31
N TRP A 103 9.15 13.89 2.99
CA TRP A 103 10.11 14.77 3.64
C TRP A 103 11.48 14.57 3.00
N TYR A 104 12.08 15.63 2.47
CA TYR A 104 13.38 15.61 1.82
C TYR A 104 14.18 16.87 2.14
N LYS A 105 15.42 16.70 2.58
CA LYS A 105 16.35 17.80 2.84
C LYS A 105 17.50 17.71 1.84
N PRO A 106 17.47 18.50 0.75
CA PRO A 106 18.57 18.56 -0.20
C PRO A 106 19.84 19.06 0.48
N GLU A 107 21.00 18.75 -0.06
CA GLU A 107 22.29 19.18 0.50
C GLU A 107 22.37 20.70 0.61
N ASN A 108 21.86 21.40 -0.39
CA ASN A 108 21.81 22.86 -0.43
C ASN A 108 20.35 23.30 -0.60
N GLY A 109 19.75 23.82 0.46
CA GLY A 109 18.39 24.35 0.40
C GLY A 109 17.53 23.99 1.61
N PRO A 110 16.31 24.52 1.67
CA PRO A 110 15.38 24.24 2.74
C PRO A 110 14.80 22.82 2.62
N VAL A 111 14.29 22.30 3.73
CA VAL A 111 13.49 21.08 3.74
C VAL A 111 12.30 21.24 2.80
N LYS A 112 12.09 20.27 1.94
CA LYS A 112 10.89 20.08 1.12
C LYS A 112 10.01 19.07 1.83
N SER A 113 8.82 19.46 2.23
CA SER A 113 7.84 18.58 2.87
C SER A 113 6.45 18.88 2.38
N GLY A 114 5.66 17.83 2.12
CA GLY A 114 4.28 17.98 1.64
C GLY A 114 3.71 16.70 1.04
N PRO A 115 2.46 16.75 0.58
CA PRO A 115 1.80 15.65 -0.12
C PRO A 115 2.60 15.19 -1.34
N LEU A 116 2.60 13.88 -1.60
CA LEU A 116 3.34 13.29 -2.70
C LEU A 116 2.88 13.86 -4.05
N THR A 117 3.81 14.43 -4.77
CA THR A 117 3.69 14.91 -6.15
C THR A 117 5.09 15.07 -6.74
N LEU A 118 5.23 15.73 -7.88
CA LEU A 118 6.54 16.08 -8.45
C LEU A 118 7.30 17.11 -7.60
N GLY A 119 8.63 17.16 -7.74
CA GLY A 119 9.48 18.23 -7.22
C GLY A 119 10.24 17.92 -5.91
N PHE A 120 10.13 16.72 -5.36
CA PHE A 120 10.94 16.29 -4.22
C PHE A 120 12.35 15.84 -4.67
N THR A 121 13.04 16.71 -5.40
CA THR A 121 14.37 16.52 -5.96
C THR A 121 15.26 17.72 -5.62
N VAL A 122 16.53 17.71 -6.03
CA VAL A 122 17.45 18.85 -5.87
C VAL A 122 17.07 20.04 -6.75
N TYR A 123 16.33 19.81 -7.82
CA TYR A 123 15.91 20.86 -8.74
C TYR A 123 14.82 21.75 -8.17
N GLY A 124 14.75 22.98 -8.67
CA GLY A 124 13.63 23.88 -8.43
C GLY A 124 12.39 23.50 -9.23
N GLY A 125 11.21 23.94 -8.76
CA GLY A 125 9.95 23.69 -9.44
C GLY A 125 9.44 22.25 -9.31
N LYS A 126 8.50 21.87 -10.19
CA LYS A 126 7.82 20.57 -10.21
C LYS A 126 7.99 19.88 -11.56
N HIS A 127 9.21 19.86 -12.09
CA HIS A 127 9.53 19.30 -13.41
C HIS A 127 10.32 18.00 -13.32
N HIS A 128 10.82 17.66 -12.13
CA HIS A 128 11.65 16.48 -11.90
C HIS A 128 11.07 15.62 -10.77
N PHE A 129 11.39 14.34 -10.81
CA PHE A 129 11.03 13.36 -9.81
C PHE A 129 12.06 12.24 -9.75
N GLY A 130 12.03 11.48 -8.68
CA GLY A 130 12.80 10.26 -8.49
C GLY A 130 11.90 9.03 -8.30
N PRO A 131 12.48 7.91 -7.88
CA PRO A 131 11.73 6.70 -7.59
C PRO A 131 10.63 6.89 -6.53
N GLU A 132 10.76 7.89 -5.65
CA GLU A 132 9.78 8.18 -4.59
C GLU A 132 8.37 8.39 -5.14
N LEU A 133 8.23 8.93 -6.37
CA LEU A 133 6.92 9.23 -6.95
C LEU A 133 6.07 7.95 -7.07
N GLN A 134 6.55 6.97 -7.85
CA GLN A 134 5.78 5.76 -8.08
C GLN A 134 5.87 4.78 -6.89
N PHE A 135 6.97 4.75 -6.15
CA PHE A 135 7.05 4.04 -4.89
C PHE A 135 5.93 4.47 -3.94
N GLY A 136 5.74 5.78 -3.78
CA GLY A 136 4.71 6.33 -2.92
C GLY A 136 3.29 6.02 -3.40
N HIS A 137 3.03 5.96 -4.71
CA HIS A 137 1.74 5.48 -5.22
C HIS A 137 1.50 4.01 -4.85
N VAL A 138 2.48 3.12 -5.10
CA VAL A 138 2.37 1.68 -4.78
C VAL A 138 2.13 1.44 -3.29
N ILE A 139 2.88 2.14 -2.42
CA ILE A 139 2.78 1.96 -0.97
C ILE A 139 1.52 2.63 -0.41
N GLY A 140 1.14 3.81 -0.91
CA GLY A 140 -0.09 4.47 -0.51
C GLY A 140 -1.34 3.67 -0.86
N ASP A 141 -1.33 2.95 -1.99
CA ASP A 141 -2.43 2.04 -2.36
C ASP A 141 -2.47 0.77 -1.50
N TYR A 142 -1.33 0.38 -0.92
CA TYR A 142 -1.25 -0.80 -0.07
C TYR A 142 -1.73 -0.56 1.36
N PHE A 143 -1.49 0.64 1.92
CA PHE A 143 -1.87 0.97 3.29
C PHE A 143 -3.13 1.84 3.37
N THR A 144 -3.95 1.58 4.36
CA THR A 144 -5.03 2.51 4.78
C THR A 144 -4.51 3.61 5.71
N ASN A 145 -3.32 3.42 6.27
CA ASN A 145 -2.63 4.39 7.13
C ASN A 145 -2.08 5.55 6.30
N GLN A 146 -1.87 6.69 6.96
CA GLN A 146 -1.03 7.75 6.43
C GLN A 146 0.40 7.21 6.22
N VAL A 147 1.01 7.54 5.08
CA VAL A 147 2.38 7.15 4.73
C VAL A 147 3.31 8.37 4.75
N LEU A 148 4.50 8.23 5.31
CA LEU A 148 5.58 9.20 5.22
C LEU A 148 6.80 8.59 4.54
N LEU A 149 7.27 9.23 3.47
CA LEU A 149 8.52 8.92 2.82
C LEU A 149 9.59 9.90 3.30
N ILE A 150 10.58 9.43 4.04
CA ILE A 150 11.76 10.21 4.43
C ILE A 150 12.85 9.91 3.42
N LYS A 151 13.19 10.91 2.60
CA LYS A 151 14.19 10.78 1.56
C LYS A 151 15.53 11.32 2.02
N THR A 152 16.51 10.43 2.14
CA THR A 152 17.90 10.71 2.59
C THR A 152 18.87 10.32 1.47
N ALA A 153 18.92 11.16 0.45
CA ALA A 153 19.73 10.90 -0.74
C ALA A 153 20.51 12.17 -1.14
N TRP A 154 21.78 11.99 -1.51
CA TRP A 154 22.67 13.08 -1.92
C TRP A 154 23.59 12.64 -3.05
N GLY A 155 23.65 13.44 -4.11
CA GLY A 155 24.44 13.15 -5.30
C GLY A 155 25.95 13.07 -5.04
N GLY A 156 26.62 12.21 -5.79
CA GLY A 156 28.07 12.09 -5.75
C GLY A 156 28.65 11.39 -4.51
N LYS A 157 27.83 10.76 -3.68
CA LYS A 157 28.25 10.10 -2.43
C LYS A 157 28.45 8.59 -2.64
N SER A 158 29.54 8.05 -2.05
CA SER A 158 29.88 6.62 -2.09
C SER A 158 29.47 5.92 -0.80
N LEU A 159 29.24 4.62 -0.88
CA LEU A 159 29.09 3.77 0.30
C LEU A 159 30.42 3.53 0.99
N TYR A 160 31.52 3.56 0.21
CA TYR A 160 32.87 3.29 0.72
C TYR A 160 33.36 4.35 1.72
N GLN A 161 33.10 5.63 1.46
CA GLN A 161 33.57 6.75 2.30
C GLN A 161 32.41 7.56 2.91
N ASP A 162 31.44 7.97 2.08
CA ASP A 162 30.43 8.96 2.50
C ASP A 162 29.35 8.34 3.38
N PHE A 163 28.84 7.18 3.02
CA PHE A 163 27.86 6.41 3.79
C PHE A 163 28.48 5.26 4.59
N ARG A 164 29.80 5.23 4.77
CA ARG A 164 30.47 4.14 5.47
C ARG A 164 29.85 3.88 6.84
N PRO A 165 29.25 2.69 7.07
CA PRO A 165 28.59 2.41 8.35
C PRO A 165 29.61 2.08 9.45
N PRO A 166 29.27 2.30 10.73
CA PRO A 166 30.17 2.06 11.86
C PRO A 166 30.78 0.66 11.90
N SER A 167 29.99 -0.37 11.60
CA SER A 167 30.44 -1.77 11.65
C SER A 167 31.41 -2.17 10.53
N SER A 168 31.60 -1.32 9.52
CA SER A 168 32.62 -1.55 8.48
C SER A 168 34.04 -1.26 8.91
N GLY A 169 34.20 -0.57 10.07
CA GLY A 169 35.47 -0.10 10.58
C GLY A 169 36.00 1.10 9.81
N GLY A 170 37.07 1.70 10.31
CA GLY A 170 37.59 2.98 9.81
C GLY A 170 36.77 4.17 10.32
N GLU A 171 36.85 5.29 9.60
CA GLU A 171 36.06 6.49 9.88
C GLU A 171 34.62 6.30 9.43
N VAL A 172 33.67 6.66 10.30
CA VAL A 172 32.25 6.61 9.94
C VAL A 172 31.95 7.69 8.91
N GLY A 173 31.23 7.34 7.86
CA GLY A 173 30.88 8.24 6.78
C GLY A 173 30.00 9.40 7.26
N PRO A 174 30.30 10.64 6.91
CA PRO A 174 29.53 11.80 7.37
C PRO A 174 28.07 11.77 6.87
N TYR A 175 27.80 11.12 5.74
CA TYR A 175 26.45 10.97 5.20
C TYR A 175 25.67 9.81 5.82
N TYR A 176 26.36 8.82 6.40
CA TYR A 176 25.71 7.87 7.28
C TYR A 176 25.15 8.57 8.53
N THR A 177 26.00 9.35 9.21
CA THR A 177 25.59 10.13 10.38
C THR A 177 24.46 11.10 10.04
N LYS A 178 24.63 11.87 8.95
CA LYS A 178 23.60 12.80 8.45
C LYS A 178 22.27 12.10 8.15
N MET A 179 22.30 10.92 7.54
CA MET A 179 21.10 10.13 7.24
C MET A 179 20.33 9.78 8.52
N VAL A 180 21.02 9.27 9.53
CA VAL A 180 20.41 8.93 10.83
C VAL A 180 19.85 10.18 11.52
N GLU A 181 20.60 11.28 11.55
CA GLU A 181 20.18 12.55 12.13
C GLU A 181 18.93 13.11 11.45
N GLU A 182 18.87 13.10 10.12
CA GLU A 182 17.73 13.62 9.37
C GLU A 182 16.47 12.74 9.51
N ILE A 183 16.63 11.43 9.64
CA ILE A 183 15.52 10.53 9.98
C ILE A 183 14.96 10.91 11.36
N HIS A 184 15.81 11.09 12.37
CA HIS A 184 15.38 11.52 13.70
C HIS A 184 14.79 12.94 13.69
N GLU A 185 15.32 13.88 12.89
CA GLU A 185 14.75 15.22 12.72
C GLU A 185 13.30 15.13 12.17
N ALA A 186 13.08 14.33 11.13
CA ALA A 186 11.76 14.18 10.54
C ALA A 186 10.77 13.53 11.52
N LEU A 187 11.17 12.45 12.19
CA LEU A 187 10.35 11.71 13.15
C LEU A 187 10.05 12.52 14.41
N GLY A 188 11.03 13.27 14.91
CA GLY A 188 10.87 14.12 16.11
C GLY A 188 10.01 15.36 15.87
N ASN A 189 9.72 15.71 14.61
CA ASN A 189 8.96 16.89 14.23
C ASN A 189 7.75 16.56 13.35
N LEU A 190 7.13 15.40 13.54
CA LEU A 190 6.00 14.96 12.72
C LEU A 190 4.88 16.01 12.65
N GLN A 191 4.46 16.61 13.76
CA GLN A 191 3.43 17.65 13.76
C GLN A 191 3.79 18.89 12.95
N LYS A 192 5.09 19.25 12.89
CA LYS A 192 5.54 20.39 12.10
C LYS A 192 5.48 20.11 10.60
N TYR A 193 5.88 18.91 10.20
CA TYR A 193 5.93 18.50 8.79
C TYR A 193 4.66 17.80 8.32
N PHE A 194 3.83 17.40 9.26
CA PHE A 194 2.58 16.68 9.11
C PHE A 194 1.49 17.37 9.93
N PRO A 195 0.96 18.51 9.46
CA PRO A 195 0.08 19.37 10.25
C PRO A 195 -1.17 18.68 10.81
N ASN A 196 -1.62 17.60 10.16
CA ASN A 196 -2.81 16.85 10.56
C ASN A 196 -2.49 15.54 11.29
N HIS A 197 -1.25 15.35 11.74
CA HIS A 197 -0.89 14.21 12.56
C HIS A 197 -1.63 14.28 13.91
N ASP A 198 -2.41 13.25 14.22
CA ASP A 198 -3.30 13.19 15.39
C ASP A 198 -2.60 12.77 16.70
N GLY A 199 -1.28 12.60 16.67
CA GLY A 199 -0.51 12.09 17.80
C GLY A 199 -0.50 10.56 17.94
N SER A 200 -1.04 9.81 16.99
CA SER A 200 -1.05 8.32 17.00
C SER A 200 0.34 7.68 16.91
N GLY A 201 1.41 8.49 16.74
CA GLY A 201 2.78 8.01 16.59
C GLY A 201 3.12 7.55 15.17
N TYR A 202 4.18 6.78 15.04
CA TYR A 202 4.65 6.25 13.76
C TYR A 202 5.16 4.82 13.91
N GLU A 203 5.26 4.12 12.78
CA GLU A 203 5.89 2.82 12.65
C GLU A 203 6.89 2.86 11.50
N LEU A 204 8.14 2.48 11.77
CA LEU A 204 9.14 2.29 10.71
C LEU A 204 8.77 1.03 9.92
N ALA A 205 8.35 1.21 8.68
CA ALA A 205 7.78 0.14 7.85
C ALA A 205 8.73 -0.36 6.75
N GLY A 206 9.78 0.39 6.39
CA GLY A 206 10.75 -0.08 5.41
C GLY A 206 11.91 0.87 5.14
N PHE A 207 12.97 0.29 4.61
CA PHE A 207 14.18 0.97 4.16
C PHE A 207 14.44 0.60 2.70
N VAL A 208 14.73 1.58 1.86
CA VAL A 208 15.06 1.39 0.44
C VAL A 208 16.44 1.97 0.18
N TRP A 209 17.31 1.18 -0.42
CA TRP A 209 18.64 1.59 -0.84
C TRP A 209 18.76 1.54 -2.37
N TYR A 210 18.92 2.71 -3.00
CA TYR A 210 19.12 2.80 -4.46
C TYR A 210 20.38 3.61 -4.76
N HIS A 211 21.48 2.90 -5.02
CA HIS A 211 22.83 3.43 -4.99
C HIS A 211 23.79 2.55 -5.78
N GLY A 212 25.05 3.00 -6.02
CA GLY A 212 26.13 2.15 -6.55
C GLY A 212 27.06 2.83 -7.55
N TRP A 213 26.62 3.90 -8.21
CA TRP A 213 27.41 4.55 -9.25
C TRP A 213 28.76 5.05 -8.73
N ASN A 214 28.79 5.80 -7.62
CA ASN A 214 30.02 6.41 -7.13
C ASN A 214 31.06 5.40 -6.67
N ASP A 215 30.62 4.26 -6.09
CA ASP A 215 31.52 3.16 -5.74
C ASP A 215 32.07 2.48 -6.99
N GLY A 216 31.25 2.32 -8.04
CA GLY A 216 31.69 1.81 -9.33
C GLY A 216 32.78 2.68 -9.98
N CYS A 217 32.83 3.98 -9.67
CA CYS A 217 33.90 4.88 -10.13
C CYS A 217 35.26 4.63 -9.43
N ASP A 218 35.30 3.89 -8.29
CA ASP A 218 36.54 3.46 -7.63
C ASP A 218 36.64 1.92 -7.60
N PRO A 219 37.04 1.30 -8.72
CA PRO A 219 37.08 -0.16 -8.84
C PRO A 219 38.15 -0.81 -7.96
N LYS A 220 39.11 -0.06 -7.43
CA LYS A 220 40.21 -0.60 -6.63
C LYS A 220 39.88 -0.65 -5.14
N ASN A 221 39.20 0.35 -4.62
CA ASN A 221 38.96 0.48 -3.18
C ASN A 221 37.48 0.23 -2.83
N ALA A 222 36.54 0.90 -3.54
CA ALA A 222 35.13 0.87 -3.17
C ALA A 222 34.41 -0.42 -3.62
N VAL A 223 34.62 -0.85 -4.86
CA VAL A 223 33.96 -2.06 -5.40
C VAL A 223 34.22 -3.31 -4.57
N PRO A 224 35.47 -3.63 -4.13
CA PRO A 224 35.73 -4.82 -3.31
C PRO A 224 35.07 -4.81 -1.94
N GLU A 225 34.77 -3.64 -1.38
CA GLU A 225 34.14 -3.52 -0.06
C GLU A 225 32.62 -3.31 -0.12
N TYR A 226 32.03 -3.14 -1.30
CA TYR A 226 30.65 -2.72 -1.46
C TYR A 226 29.65 -3.67 -0.80
N GLU A 227 29.76 -4.98 -1.03
CA GLU A 227 28.89 -5.99 -0.41
C GLU A 227 28.95 -5.93 1.12
N LYS A 228 30.16 -5.96 1.68
CA LYS A 228 30.37 -5.89 3.13
C LYS A 228 29.79 -4.62 3.72
N ASN A 229 30.04 -3.47 3.08
CA ASN A 229 29.56 -2.18 3.55
C ASN A 229 28.04 -2.09 3.48
N LEU A 230 27.41 -2.65 2.45
CA LEU A 230 25.94 -2.68 2.30
C LEU A 230 25.28 -3.57 3.37
N VAL A 231 25.85 -4.74 3.63
CA VAL A 231 25.40 -5.61 4.74
C VAL A 231 25.48 -4.88 6.07
N ASN A 232 26.59 -4.21 6.34
CA ASN A 232 26.79 -3.46 7.58
C ASN A 232 25.86 -2.24 7.65
N LEU A 233 25.65 -1.53 6.54
CA LEU A 233 24.71 -0.39 6.47
C LEU A 233 23.31 -0.82 6.95
N ILE A 234 22.79 -1.91 6.42
CA ILE A 234 21.45 -2.39 6.79
C ILE A 234 21.42 -2.79 8.28
N LYS A 235 22.44 -3.47 8.77
CA LYS A 235 22.53 -3.88 10.19
C LYS A 235 22.63 -2.67 11.13
N ASP A 236 23.48 -1.71 10.80
CA ASP A 236 23.68 -0.52 11.62
C ASP A 236 22.44 0.39 11.60
N MET A 237 21.79 0.55 10.45
CA MET A 237 20.51 1.27 10.36
C MET A 237 19.42 0.63 11.22
N ARG A 238 19.29 -0.70 11.19
CA ARG A 238 18.34 -1.43 12.05
C ARG A 238 18.63 -1.20 13.53
N LYS A 239 19.90 -1.17 13.91
CA LYS A 239 20.35 -0.91 15.28
C LYS A 239 20.08 0.54 15.71
N ASP A 240 20.52 1.51 14.90
CA ASP A 240 20.45 2.94 15.25
C ASP A 240 19.00 3.46 15.26
N LEU A 241 18.12 2.84 14.48
CA LEU A 241 16.69 3.13 14.47
C LEU A 241 15.88 2.24 15.45
N ASN A 242 16.54 1.37 16.22
CA ASN A 242 15.89 0.41 17.11
C ASN A 242 14.79 -0.44 16.40
N ALA A 243 15.04 -0.84 15.16
CA ALA A 243 14.12 -1.59 14.31
C ALA A 243 14.82 -2.86 13.74
N PRO A 244 15.07 -3.90 14.57
CA PRO A 244 15.93 -5.03 14.21
C PRO A 244 15.46 -5.84 12.99
N ASN A 245 14.16 -5.83 12.70
CA ASN A 245 13.56 -6.55 11.58
C ASN A 245 13.08 -5.61 10.47
N LEU A 246 13.50 -4.34 10.45
CA LEU A 246 13.07 -3.37 9.43
C LEU A 246 13.26 -3.97 8.02
N PRO A 247 12.17 -4.13 7.23
CA PRO A 247 12.26 -4.62 5.86
C PRO A 247 13.15 -3.70 5.03
N ALA A 248 14.03 -4.28 4.20
CA ALA A 248 14.91 -3.50 3.35
C ALA A 248 14.84 -3.97 1.89
N VAL A 249 14.71 -3.04 0.96
CA VAL A 249 14.77 -3.29 -0.48
C VAL A 249 16.04 -2.64 -1.03
N ILE A 250 16.86 -3.45 -1.71
CA ILE A 250 18.04 -3.00 -2.43
C ILE A 250 17.66 -2.90 -3.91
N GLY A 251 17.59 -1.70 -4.45
CA GLY A 251 17.47 -1.47 -5.88
C GLY A 251 18.81 -1.69 -6.59
N GLU A 252 18.79 -2.47 -7.65
CA GLU A 252 19.95 -2.67 -8.50
C GLU A 252 20.47 -1.33 -9.06
N LEU A 253 21.77 -1.20 -9.18
CA LEU A 253 22.36 -0.12 -9.98
C LEU A 253 21.85 -0.25 -11.42
N THR A 254 20.87 0.54 -11.82
CA THR A 254 20.25 0.49 -13.16
C THR A 254 21.29 0.80 -14.22
N GLY A 255 21.96 1.94 -14.08
CA GLY A 255 23.10 2.42 -14.88
C GLY A 255 22.74 2.54 -16.33
N PRO A 256 23.48 3.11 -17.26
CA PRO A 256 22.99 3.27 -18.63
C PRO A 256 23.03 1.96 -19.46
N TRP A 257 23.23 0.81 -18.84
CA TRP A 257 23.38 -0.48 -19.53
C TRP A 257 22.38 -1.53 -19.06
N VAL A 258 21.68 -2.16 -19.97
CA VAL A 258 20.92 -3.39 -19.68
C VAL A 258 21.90 -4.46 -19.17
N LYS A 259 22.99 -4.71 -19.88
CA LYS A 259 24.06 -5.61 -19.48
C LYS A 259 25.29 -4.82 -19.03
N ALA A 260 25.54 -4.82 -17.73
CA ALA A 260 26.74 -4.21 -17.14
C ALA A 260 27.96 -5.15 -17.28
N GLU A 261 29.15 -4.56 -17.35
CA GLU A 261 30.43 -5.26 -17.41
C GLU A 261 31.42 -4.68 -16.38
N GLY A 262 32.50 -5.43 -16.10
CA GLY A 262 33.57 -4.99 -15.20
C GLY A 262 33.07 -4.61 -13.81
N GLN A 263 33.49 -3.44 -13.33
CA GLN A 263 33.15 -2.93 -12.01
C GLN A 263 31.64 -2.70 -11.82
N TRP A 264 30.90 -2.39 -12.87
CA TRP A 264 29.45 -2.17 -12.82
C TRP A 264 28.68 -3.48 -12.59
N ALA A 265 29.12 -4.56 -13.26
CA ALA A 265 28.60 -5.90 -13.00
C ALA A 265 28.96 -6.37 -11.58
N ALA A 266 30.17 -6.03 -11.10
CA ALA A 266 30.59 -6.35 -9.73
C ALA A 266 29.73 -5.64 -8.67
N ILE A 267 29.34 -4.37 -8.87
CA ILE A 267 28.41 -3.67 -7.97
C ILE A 267 27.04 -4.35 -7.95
N ARG A 268 26.46 -4.66 -9.14
CA ARG A 268 25.15 -5.37 -9.21
C ARG A 268 25.21 -6.71 -8.49
N LYS A 269 26.28 -7.48 -8.71
CA LYS A 269 26.50 -8.74 -8.01
C LYS A 269 26.61 -8.54 -6.49
N ALA A 270 27.36 -7.55 -6.02
CA ALA A 270 27.53 -7.25 -4.61
C ALA A 270 26.19 -6.86 -3.95
N GLN A 271 25.30 -6.17 -4.66
CA GLN A 271 23.94 -5.85 -4.22
C GLN A 271 23.08 -7.11 -4.06
N ALA A 272 23.11 -8.01 -5.05
CA ALA A 272 22.39 -9.27 -5.01
C ALA A 272 22.93 -10.19 -3.91
N ASP A 273 24.26 -10.33 -3.80
CA ASP A 273 24.93 -11.16 -2.78
C ASP A 273 24.63 -10.64 -1.36
N ALA A 274 24.61 -9.33 -1.15
CA ALA A 274 24.24 -8.74 0.13
C ALA A 274 22.81 -9.11 0.55
N ALA A 275 21.84 -9.04 -0.37
CA ALA A 275 20.47 -9.44 -0.08
C ALA A 275 20.31 -10.93 0.18
N ALA A 276 21.13 -11.76 -0.48
CA ALA A 276 21.10 -13.21 -0.36
C ALA A 276 21.72 -13.77 0.95
N ARG A 277 22.26 -12.89 1.82
CA ARG A 277 22.84 -13.31 3.10
C ARG A 277 21.83 -14.06 3.96
N PRO A 278 22.20 -15.19 4.60
CA PRO A 278 21.28 -15.99 5.42
C PRO A 278 20.57 -15.18 6.52
N GLU A 279 21.27 -14.23 7.14
CA GLU A 279 20.73 -13.36 8.18
C GLU A 279 19.68 -12.34 7.68
N PHE A 280 19.55 -12.18 6.37
CA PHE A 280 18.61 -11.28 5.71
C PHE A 280 17.39 -12.01 5.11
N LYS A 281 17.36 -13.33 5.24
CA LYS A 281 16.27 -14.15 4.71
C LYS A 281 14.90 -13.62 5.19
N GLY A 282 14.02 -13.33 4.24
CA GLY A 282 12.66 -12.84 4.52
C GLY A 282 12.57 -11.35 4.91
N THR A 283 13.71 -10.66 5.11
CA THR A 283 13.71 -9.25 5.55
C THR A 283 14.48 -8.30 4.63
N VAL A 284 15.24 -8.82 3.67
CA VAL A 284 15.90 -8.03 2.63
C VAL A 284 15.61 -8.63 1.26
N LEU A 285 15.30 -7.78 0.28
CA LEU A 285 15.03 -8.17 -1.09
C LEU A 285 15.89 -7.35 -2.04
N PHE A 286 16.51 -8.01 -3.01
CA PHE A 286 17.13 -7.38 -4.16
C PHE A 286 16.10 -7.25 -5.30
N VAL A 287 16.05 -6.09 -5.94
CA VAL A 287 15.13 -5.78 -7.04
C VAL A 287 15.94 -5.41 -8.27
N GLU A 288 15.84 -6.24 -9.29
CA GLU A 288 16.46 -5.99 -10.60
C GLU A 288 15.77 -4.84 -11.33
N THR A 289 16.57 -3.93 -11.92
CA THR A 289 16.07 -2.73 -12.60
C THR A 289 16.74 -2.49 -13.97
N HIS A 290 17.70 -3.32 -14.35
CA HIS A 290 18.49 -3.13 -15.58
C HIS A 290 17.64 -3.14 -16.87
N ASP A 291 16.53 -3.85 -16.92
CA ASP A 291 15.62 -3.87 -18.07
C ASP A 291 14.81 -2.57 -18.24
N PHE A 292 14.88 -1.67 -17.24
CA PHE A 292 14.21 -0.37 -17.30
C PHE A 292 15.03 0.70 -18.02
N VAL A 293 16.27 0.42 -18.37
CA VAL A 293 17.12 1.33 -19.15
C VAL A 293 16.46 1.64 -20.49
N ARG A 294 16.48 2.92 -20.85
CA ARG A 294 16.02 3.41 -22.15
C ARG A 294 17.20 3.99 -22.93
N PRO A 295 17.17 3.91 -24.26
CA PRO A 295 18.29 4.42 -25.05
C PRO A 295 18.42 5.95 -24.94
N PRO A 296 19.66 6.49 -25.08
CA PRO A 296 19.89 7.91 -24.92
C PRO A 296 19.09 8.76 -25.90
N GLU A 297 18.93 8.31 -27.17
CA GLU A 297 18.16 9.01 -28.19
C GLU A 297 16.65 9.11 -27.91
N GLU A 298 16.13 8.25 -27.05
CA GLU A 298 14.74 8.26 -26.57
C GLU A 298 14.56 8.95 -25.23
N SER A 299 15.60 9.62 -24.74
CA SER A 299 15.67 10.16 -23.38
C SER A 299 15.90 11.66 -23.36
N PRO A 300 15.48 12.39 -22.31
CA PRO A 300 15.60 13.85 -22.24
C PRO A 300 17.04 14.35 -22.24
N CYS A 301 17.97 13.64 -21.61
CA CYS A 301 19.37 14.06 -21.45
C CYS A 301 20.33 12.99 -21.98
N PRO A 302 20.50 12.86 -23.30
CA PRO A 302 21.25 11.77 -23.94
C PRO A 302 22.70 11.60 -23.49
N THR A 303 23.33 12.65 -22.95
CA THR A 303 24.73 12.64 -22.49
C THR A 303 24.90 12.27 -21.01
N HIS A 304 23.81 12.17 -20.26
CA HIS A 304 23.83 11.94 -18.80
C HIS A 304 23.56 10.48 -18.43
N GLY A 305 24.33 9.53 -18.95
CA GLY A 305 24.15 8.10 -18.72
C GLY A 305 24.17 7.70 -17.23
N HIS A 306 24.97 8.38 -16.39
CA HIS A 306 25.01 8.15 -14.94
C HIS A 306 23.73 8.57 -14.19
N HIS A 307 22.83 9.27 -14.87
CA HIS A 307 21.50 9.65 -14.39
C HIS A 307 20.39 9.05 -15.26
N GLU A 308 20.60 7.84 -15.79
CA GLU A 308 19.61 7.11 -16.60
C GLU A 308 19.08 7.97 -17.76
N PHE A 309 19.94 8.87 -18.30
CA PHE A 309 19.59 9.86 -19.33
C PHE A 309 18.41 10.77 -18.94
N ALA A 310 18.08 10.89 -17.65
CA ALA A 310 16.90 11.56 -17.10
C ALA A 310 15.56 11.01 -17.62
N ASN A 311 15.54 9.76 -18.06
CA ASN A 311 14.37 9.13 -18.66
C ASN A 311 13.28 8.86 -17.61
N ALA A 312 12.10 9.43 -17.81
CA ALA A 312 10.99 9.33 -16.87
C ALA A 312 10.47 7.90 -16.69
N GLU A 313 10.41 7.11 -17.76
CA GLU A 313 9.97 5.72 -17.70
C GLU A 313 10.91 4.87 -16.83
N THR A 314 12.23 5.08 -16.93
CA THR A 314 13.21 4.38 -16.09
C THR A 314 12.98 4.68 -14.61
N TYR A 315 12.83 5.95 -14.21
CA TYR A 315 12.57 6.33 -12.81
C TYR A 315 11.23 5.84 -12.30
N PHE A 316 10.19 5.89 -13.13
CA PHE A 316 8.87 5.38 -12.81
C PHE A 316 8.89 3.87 -12.57
N LEU A 317 9.44 3.09 -13.50
CA LEU A 317 9.51 1.63 -13.39
C LEU A 317 10.39 1.20 -12.21
N THR A 318 11.49 1.90 -11.96
CA THR A 318 12.31 1.68 -10.76
C THR A 318 11.51 1.90 -9.48
N GLY A 319 10.82 3.02 -9.36
CA GLY A 319 9.96 3.31 -8.20
C GLY A 319 8.86 2.26 -8.02
N ASN A 320 8.24 1.82 -9.13
CA ASN A 320 7.24 0.75 -9.11
C ASN A 320 7.81 -0.58 -8.59
N ALA A 321 8.95 -1.00 -9.13
CA ALA A 321 9.59 -2.26 -8.75
C ALA A 321 10.05 -2.26 -7.28
N LEU A 322 10.62 -1.15 -6.80
CA LEU A 322 10.98 -0.97 -5.39
C LEU A 322 9.76 -1.02 -4.48
N GLY A 323 8.65 -0.40 -4.89
CA GLY A 323 7.37 -0.43 -4.15
C GLY A 323 6.76 -1.82 -4.09
N GLU A 324 6.68 -2.52 -5.22
CA GLU A 324 6.19 -3.90 -5.25
C GLU A 324 7.10 -4.86 -4.45
N GLY A 325 8.43 -4.70 -4.55
CA GLY A 325 9.38 -5.44 -3.72
C GLY A 325 9.15 -5.22 -2.23
N MET A 326 8.92 -3.98 -1.80
CA MET A 326 8.60 -3.66 -0.42
C MET A 326 7.28 -4.29 0.02
N LYS A 327 6.23 -4.21 -0.79
CA LYS A 327 4.94 -4.90 -0.52
C LYS A 327 5.11 -6.40 -0.34
N ASN A 328 5.96 -7.04 -1.13
CA ASN A 328 6.21 -8.47 -1.02
C ASN A 328 6.89 -8.82 0.31
N LEU A 329 7.88 -8.02 0.75
CA LEU A 329 8.50 -8.19 2.06
C LEU A 329 7.50 -7.98 3.20
N LEU A 330 6.68 -6.93 3.12
CA LEU A 330 5.66 -6.63 4.13
C LEU A 330 4.59 -7.72 4.23
N LYS A 331 4.16 -8.27 3.10
CA LYS A 331 3.26 -9.43 3.09
C LYS A 331 3.91 -10.66 3.71
N ALA A 332 5.17 -10.95 3.36
CA ALA A 332 5.92 -12.06 3.95
C ALA A 332 6.11 -11.88 5.46
N ALA A 333 6.48 -10.67 5.90
CA ALA A 333 6.63 -10.33 7.33
C ALA A 333 5.30 -10.46 8.09
N SER A 334 4.19 -10.01 7.50
CA SER A 334 2.86 -10.13 8.14
C SER A 334 2.43 -11.60 8.33
N VAL A 335 2.91 -12.50 7.47
CA VAL A 335 2.71 -13.95 7.64
C VAL A 335 3.57 -14.50 8.80
N ASP A 336 4.77 -13.95 9.02
CA ASP A 336 5.64 -14.34 10.15
C ASP A 336 5.32 -13.58 11.45
N GLU A 337 4.76 -12.36 11.38
CA GLU A 337 4.31 -11.59 12.56
C GLU A 337 3.02 -12.09 13.17
N ASN A 338 2.29 -13.00 12.49
CA ASN A 338 1.15 -13.67 13.08
C ASN A 338 1.65 -14.82 14.00
N PRO A 339 1.76 -14.61 15.31
CA PRO A 339 2.18 -15.69 16.21
C PRO A 339 1.21 -16.85 16.07
N ASP A 340 1.71 -18.07 16.17
CA ASP A 340 0.85 -19.25 16.16
C ASP A 340 0.08 -19.30 17.48
N MET A 341 -1.13 -18.71 17.46
CA MET A 341 -2.00 -18.61 18.63
C MET A 341 -2.58 -19.97 19.00
N PRO A 342 -2.90 -20.22 20.29
CA PRO A 342 -3.50 -21.48 20.71
C PRO A 342 -4.74 -21.81 19.87
N LYS A 343 -4.81 -23.04 19.37
CA LYS A 343 -5.98 -23.62 18.71
C LYS A 343 -6.94 -24.18 19.78
N PRO A 344 -8.26 -24.18 19.55
CA PRO A 344 -9.19 -24.79 20.50
C PRO A 344 -8.97 -26.28 20.61
N THR A 345 -9.10 -26.80 21.83
CA THR A 345 -9.06 -28.24 22.13
C THR A 345 -10.43 -28.87 22.09
N SER A 346 -11.48 -28.08 22.33
CA SER A 346 -12.87 -28.52 22.31
C SER A 346 -13.80 -27.36 21.90
N ARG A 347 -15.00 -27.71 21.42
CA ARG A 347 -16.04 -26.76 21.01
C ARG A 347 -17.40 -27.24 21.45
N THR A 348 -18.16 -26.36 22.07
CA THR A 348 -19.60 -26.55 22.35
C THR A 348 -20.39 -26.21 21.08
N VAL A 349 -21.36 -27.08 20.76
CA VAL A 349 -22.26 -26.89 19.61
C VAL A 349 -23.57 -26.25 20.09
N ARG A 350 -23.99 -25.17 19.41
CA ARG A 350 -25.27 -24.50 19.62
C ARG A 350 -26.01 -24.30 18.31
N ASN A 351 -27.33 -24.21 18.37
CA ASN A 351 -28.12 -23.71 17.26
C ASN A 351 -28.38 -22.21 17.51
N ILE A 352 -28.00 -21.37 16.54
CA ILE A 352 -28.22 -19.92 16.57
C ILE A 352 -28.91 -19.54 15.27
N GLU A 353 -30.12 -18.98 15.32
CA GLU A 353 -30.93 -18.58 14.17
C GLU A 353 -31.10 -19.69 13.10
N GLY A 354 -31.01 -20.96 13.53
CA GLY A 354 -31.10 -22.14 12.66
C GLY A 354 -29.78 -22.66 12.12
N TRP A 355 -28.65 -21.98 12.36
CA TRP A 355 -27.32 -22.48 12.03
C TRP A 355 -26.71 -23.34 13.12
N THR A 356 -25.96 -24.38 12.72
CA THR A 356 -25.09 -25.12 13.63
C THR A 356 -23.83 -24.31 13.87
N VAL A 357 -23.62 -23.82 15.09
CA VAL A 357 -22.45 -23.02 15.48
C VAL A 357 -21.60 -23.84 16.43
N ARG A 358 -20.31 -24.02 16.09
CA ARG A 358 -19.30 -24.69 16.93
C ARG A 358 -18.45 -23.61 17.59
N ILE A 359 -18.54 -23.50 18.92
CA ILE A 359 -17.98 -22.41 19.70
C ILE A 359 -16.83 -22.92 20.55
N ASP A 360 -15.68 -22.31 20.47
CA ASP A 360 -14.51 -22.58 21.31
C ASP A 360 -14.85 -22.46 22.79
N ASP A 361 -14.61 -23.53 23.54
CA ASP A 361 -14.99 -23.59 24.97
C ASP A 361 -14.26 -22.56 25.83
N ARG A 362 -13.07 -22.09 25.40
CA ARG A 362 -12.34 -21.01 26.06
C ARG A 362 -13.12 -19.68 26.11
N LEU A 363 -14.13 -19.49 25.25
CA LEU A 363 -15.00 -18.32 25.24
C LEU A 363 -16.08 -18.34 26.35
N PHE A 364 -16.20 -19.44 27.06
CA PHE A 364 -17.14 -19.55 28.19
C PHE A 364 -16.43 -19.43 29.55
N GLU A 365 -15.11 -19.32 29.55
CA GLU A 365 -14.30 -19.32 30.76
C GLU A 365 -13.61 -17.98 30.99
N PRO A 366 -13.41 -17.51 32.23
CA PRO A 366 -12.58 -16.36 32.54
C PRO A 366 -11.13 -16.56 32.05
N PRO A 367 -10.46 -15.53 31.49
CA PRO A 367 -10.92 -14.13 31.39
C PRO A 367 -11.74 -13.82 30.12
N ASN A 368 -12.11 -14.81 29.31
CA ASN A 368 -12.66 -14.61 27.94
C ASN A 368 -14.21 -14.63 27.90
N ASP A 369 -14.88 -14.95 28.99
CA ASP A 369 -16.36 -15.10 29.12
C ASP A 369 -17.12 -13.82 28.69
N ALA A 370 -16.60 -12.65 29.04
CA ALA A 370 -17.16 -11.37 28.59
C ALA A 370 -17.04 -11.17 27.07
N LEU A 371 -15.90 -11.53 26.50
CA LEU A 371 -15.67 -11.50 25.05
C LEU A 371 -16.58 -12.50 24.33
N GLY A 372 -16.65 -13.73 24.84
CA GLY A 372 -17.52 -14.78 24.31
C GLY A 372 -18.99 -14.38 24.30
N THR A 373 -19.47 -13.75 25.39
CA THR A 373 -20.84 -13.23 25.47
C THR A 373 -21.10 -12.16 24.39
N ARG A 374 -20.16 -11.25 24.17
CA ARG A 374 -20.28 -10.21 23.13
C ARG A 374 -20.27 -10.82 21.74
N ALA A 375 -19.37 -11.77 21.46
CA ALA A 375 -19.24 -12.42 20.17
C ALA A 375 -20.51 -13.20 19.80
N LEU A 376 -21.07 -13.93 20.76
CA LEU A 376 -22.31 -14.66 20.54
C LEU A 376 -23.51 -13.74 20.25
N LYS A 377 -23.66 -12.64 21.00
CA LYS A 377 -24.70 -11.64 20.72
C LYS A 377 -24.55 -11.01 19.34
N MET A 378 -23.33 -10.70 18.95
CA MET A 378 -23.06 -10.13 17.62
C MET A 378 -23.38 -11.12 16.50
N LEU A 379 -22.97 -12.38 16.66
CA LEU A 379 -23.26 -13.42 15.70
C LEU A 379 -24.77 -13.66 15.56
N GLU A 380 -25.49 -13.74 16.69
CA GLU A 380 -26.95 -13.86 16.72
C GLU A 380 -27.63 -12.72 15.95
N ALA A 381 -27.22 -11.46 16.21
CA ALA A 381 -27.77 -10.30 15.52
C ALA A 381 -27.52 -10.36 14.00
N LYS A 382 -26.27 -10.64 13.56
CA LYS A 382 -25.94 -10.73 12.14
C LYS A 382 -26.69 -11.89 11.43
N LEU A 383 -26.85 -13.04 12.07
CA LEU A 383 -27.60 -14.16 11.52
C LEU A 383 -29.11 -13.86 11.47
N ALA A 384 -29.65 -13.17 12.48
CA ALA A 384 -31.03 -12.68 12.47
C ALA A 384 -31.28 -11.77 11.26
N ASP A 385 -30.42 -10.77 11.02
CA ASP A 385 -30.52 -9.87 9.86
C ASP A 385 -30.58 -10.66 8.55
N ILE A 386 -29.73 -11.67 8.39
CA ILE A 386 -29.72 -12.55 7.19
C ILE A 386 -31.07 -13.27 7.03
N THR A 387 -31.69 -13.73 8.13
CA THR A 387 -33.00 -14.40 8.05
C THR A 387 -34.14 -13.49 7.57
N PHE A 388 -34.02 -12.17 7.80
CA PHE A 388 -35.02 -11.21 7.34
C PHE A 388 -34.92 -10.88 5.86
N VAL A 389 -33.72 -10.96 5.28
CA VAL A 389 -33.51 -10.49 3.90
C VAL A 389 -33.44 -11.62 2.87
N VAL A 390 -32.90 -12.78 3.22
CA VAL A 390 -32.71 -13.91 2.31
C VAL A 390 -34.02 -14.72 2.14
N ALA A 391 -34.33 -15.14 0.92
CA ALA A 391 -35.50 -15.95 0.62
C ALA A 391 -35.45 -17.34 1.35
N PRO A 392 -36.59 -17.87 1.82
CA PRO A 392 -36.62 -19.05 2.70
C PRO A 392 -35.93 -20.30 2.14
N ASP A 393 -36.01 -20.53 0.86
CA ASP A 393 -35.39 -21.69 0.18
C ASP A 393 -33.88 -21.55 0.05
N ARG A 394 -33.36 -20.32 -0.14
CA ARG A 394 -31.92 -19.98 -0.12
C ARG A 394 -31.40 -20.01 1.30
N LEU A 395 -32.15 -19.45 2.23
CA LEU A 395 -31.84 -19.49 3.66
C LEU A 395 -31.69 -20.92 4.16
N ALA A 396 -32.56 -21.84 3.73
CA ALA A 396 -32.44 -23.26 4.05
C ALA A 396 -31.09 -23.85 3.59
N LYS A 397 -30.56 -23.41 2.43
CA LYS A 397 -29.24 -23.83 1.94
C LYS A 397 -28.11 -23.20 2.76
N LEU A 398 -28.19 -21.89 3.07
CA LEU A 398 -27.19 -21.22 3.93
C LEU A 398 -27.09 -21.86 5.31
N ARG A 399 -28.22 -22.29 5.89
CA ARG A 399 -28.25 -22.95 7.20
C ARG A 399 -27.59 -24.34 7.23
N THR A 400 -27.30 -24.94 6.07
CA THR A 400 -26.52 -26.18 6.02
C THR A 400 -25.02 -25.94 6.22
N VAL A 401 -24.55 -24.71 6.08
CA VAL A 401 -23.14 -24.33 6.25
C VAL A 401 -22.84 -24.14 7.74
N PRO A 402 -21.99 -24.96 8.37
CA PRO A 402 -21.63 -24.77 9.76
C PRO A 402 -20.83 -23.47 9.95
N ILE A 403 -21.01 -22.84 11.10
CA ILE A 403 -20.22 -21.69 11.53
C ILE A 403 -19.31 -22.11 12.69
N VAL A 404 -18.06 -21.69 12.67
CA VAL A 404 -17.09 -21.92 13.74
C VAL A 404 -16.71 -20.57 14.34
N LEU A 405 -16.80 -20.45 15.65
CA LEU A 405 -16.40 -19.25 16.41
C LEU A 405 -15.31 -19.63 17.39
N ASP A 406 -14.09 -19.18 17.12
CA ASP A 406 -12.94 -19.45 17.96
C ASP A 406 -12.44 -18.19 18.68
N LEU A 407 -11.84 -18.38 19.85
CA LEU A 407 -11.12 -17.31 20.54
C LEU A 407 -9.91 -16.90 19.71
N THR A 408 -9.12 -17.90 19.29
CA THR A 408 -7.96 -17.79 18.41
C THR A 408 -7.74 -19.13 17.70
N HIS A 409 -7.13 -19.13 16.49
CA HIS A 409 -6.87 -20.37 15.75
C HIS A 409 -5.58 -20.36 14.95
N GLY A 410 -4.46 -20.65 15.60
CA GLY A 410 -3.16 -20.72 14.94
C GLY A 410 -2.73 -19.37 14.34
N LYS A 411 -2.43 -19.35 13.06
CA LYS A 411 -2.09 -18.14 12.30
C LYS A 411 -3.29 -17.49 11.59
N LEU A 412 -4.47 -18.10 11.66
CA LEU A 412 -5.68 -17.54 11.05
C LEU A 412 -6.18 -16.34 11.86
N ARG A 413 -6.54 -15.25 11.18
CA ARG A 413 -7.03 -14.00 11.80
C ARG A 413 -8.36 -13.55 11.21
N ALA A 414 -8.41 -13.37 9.89
CA ALA A 414 -9.63 -12.94 9.22
C ALA A 414 -10.71 -14.03 9.25
N MET A 415 -11.98 -13.62 9.34
CA MET A 415 -13.10 -14.51 9.06
C MET A 415 -12.98 -15.00 7.62
N GLN A 416 -13.28 -16.26 7.39
CA GLN A 416 -13.17 -16.86 6.07
C GLN A 416 -14.00 -18.13 5.91
N TYR A 417 -14.46 -18.38 4.70
CA TYR A 417 -14.99 -19.68 4.29
C TYR A 417 -13.85 -20.58 3.82
N HIS A 418 -13.83 -21.84 4.23
CA HIS A 418 -12.80 -22.82 3.84
C HIS A 418 -13.29 -23.77 2.76
N PRO A 419 -13.01 -23.54 1.47
CA PRO A 419 -13.47 -24.42 0.38
C PRO A 419 -12.69 -25.73 0.29
N SER A 420 -11.39 -25.79 0.65
CA SER A 420 -10.49 -26.91 0.43
C SER A 420 -10.04 -27.58 1.73
N PRO A 421 -10.39 -28.83 1.97
CA PRO A 421 -9.85 -29.60 3.08
C PRO A 421 -8.36 -29.94 2.89
N GLU A 422 -7.86 -30.05 1.66
CA GLU A 422 -6.46 -30.32 1.34
C GLU A 422 -5.59 -29.14 1.77
N TRP A 423 -6.02 -27.90 1.44
CA TRP A 423 -5.32 -26.69 1.86
C TRP A 423 -5.21 -26.60 3.40
N LEU A 424 -6.28 -26.94 4.10
CA LEU A 424 -6.27 -26.94 5.57
C LEU A 424 -5.21 -27.90 6.13
N GLU A 425 -5.14 -29.12 5.62
CA GLU A 425 -4.14 -30.11 6.06
C GLU A 425 -2.71 -29.68 5.76
N GLU A 426 -2.43 -29.19 4.55
CA GLU A 426 -1.12 -28.72 4.13
C GLU A 426 -0.61 -27.57 5.00
N HIS A 427 -1.53 -26.76 5.56
CA HIS A 427 -1.20 -25.64 6.46
C HIS A 427 -1.33 -25.98 7.95
N GLY A 428 -1.51 -27.28 8.29
CA GLY A 428 -1.55 -27.74 9.69
C GLY A 428 -2.86 -27.44 10.42
N TYR A 429 -3.97 -27.31 9.68
CA TYR A 429 -5.32 -27.13 10.21
C TYR A 429 -6.17 -28.40 10.06
N SER A 430 -7.22 -28.52 10.89
CA SER A 430 -8.12 -29.66 10.81
C SER A 430 -9.01 -29.61 9.56
N ARG A 431 -9.17 -30.75 8.89
CA ARG A 431 -10.15 -30.93 7.81
C ARG A 431 -11.60 -30.60 8.22
N ASP A 432 -11.90 -30.66 9.53
CA ASP A 432 -13.24 -30.38 10.08
C ASP A 432 -13.67 -28.91 9.88
N LEU A 433 -12.74 -28.02 9.53
CA LEU A 433 -13.02 -26.63 9.16
C LEU A 433 -13.47 -26.51 7.70
N ALA A 434 -13.31 -27.55 6.89
CA ALA A 434 -13.73 -27.50 5.49
C ALA A 434 -15.23 -27.29 5.37
N LYS A 435 -15.61 -26.50 4.37
CA LYS A 435 -17.01 -26.11 4.07
C LYS A 435 -17.74 -25.40 5.23
N CYS A 436 -16.95 -24.71 6.09
CA CYS A 436 -17.48 -23.91 7.21
C CYS A 436 -17.12 -22.44 7.01
N VAL A 437 -17.95 -21.54 7.54
CA VAL A 437 -17.57 -20.17 7.82
C VAL A 437 -16.84 -20.15 9.15
N HIS A 438 -15.61 -19.67 9.18
CA HIS A 438 -14.74 -19.69 10.36
C HIS A 438 -14.42 -18.28 10.84
N ILE A 439 -14.95 -17.90 11.99
CA ILE A 439 -14.58 -16.71 12.75
C ILE A 439 -13.36 -17.07 13.57
N CYS A 440 -12.17 -16.80 13.02
CA CYS A 440 -10.90 -17.31 13.56
C CYS A 440 -10.46 -16.60 14.83
N GLU A 441 -10.93 -15.37 15.08
CA GLU A 441 -10.55 -14.53 16.20
C GLU A 441 -11.75 -13.74 16.73
N ALA A 442 -12.26 -14.13 17.90
CA ALA A 442 -13.44 -13.51 18.48
C ALA A 442 -13.24 -12.00 18.79
N ALA A 443 -12.02 -11.59 19.15
CA ALA A 443 -11.72 -10.19 19.45
C ALA A 443 -11.84 -9.29 18.20
N ASP A 444 -11.37 -9.76 17.06
CA ASP A 444 -11.53 -9.07 15.77
C ASP A 444 -13.00 -9.02 15.35
N PHE A 445 -13.73 -10.11 15.51
CA PHE A 445 -15.15 -10.19 15.16
C PHE A 445 -16.01 -9.18 15.91
N VAL A 446 -15.69 -8.84 17.16
CA VAL A 446 -16.43 -7.82 17.95
C VAL A 446 -15.83 -6.43 17.86
N ALA A 447 -14.82 -6.21 17.01
CA ALA A 447 -14.23 -4.89 16.81
C ALA A 447 -15.26 -3.91 16.19
N PRO A 448 -15.18 -2.59 16.51
CA PRO A 448 -16.13 -1.60 15.99
C PRO A 448 -16.24 -1.58 14.47
N ARG A 449 -15.17 -1.91 13.74
CA ARG A 449 -15.18 -1.98 12.27
C ARG A 449 -16.20 -2.99 11.73
N GLN A 450 -16.44 -4.08 12.43
CA GLN A 450 -17.41 -5.11 12.03
C GLN A 450 -18.87 -4.63 12.07
N VAL A 451 -19.12 -3.48 12.69
CA VAL A 451 -20.43 -2.83 12.70
C VAL A 451 -20.45 -1.63 11.77
N ASN A 452 -19.35 -0.85 11.76
CA ASN A 452 -19.30 0.45 11.08
C ASN A 452 -18.84 0.37 9.62
N GLU A 453 -18.03 -0.65 9.28
CA GLU A 453 -17.39 -0.76 7.99
C GLU A 453 -17.82 -2.03 7.25
N GLN A 454 -17.90 -3.19 7.94
CA GLN A 454 -18.23 -4.48 7.34
C GLN A 454 -19.43 -5.16 8.03
N PRO A 455 -20.61 -4.52 8.08
CA PRO A 455 -21.76 -5.04 8.82
C PRO A 455 -22.29 -6.38 8.29
N TRP A 456 -22.02 -6.73 7.03
CA TRP A 456 -22.50 -7.93 6.35
C TRP A 456 -21.45 -9.01 6.12
N VAL A 457 -20.26 -8.91 6.74
CA VAL A 457 -19.15 -9.86 6.57
C VAL A 457 -19.55 -11.34 6.78
N VAL A 458 -20.49 -11.64 7.68
CA VAL A 458 -20.99 -13.03 7.87
C VAL A 458 -21.75 -13.51 6.63
N LEU A 459 -22.52 -12.64 5.98
CA LEU A 459 -23.18 -12.96 4.73
C LEU A 459 -22.20 -13.09 3.56
N HIS A 460 -21.14 -12.28 3.55
CA HIS A 460 -20.03 -12.38 2.60
C HIS A 460 -19.45 -13.81 2.59
N GLU A 461 -19.07 -14.32 3.74
CA GLU A 461 -18.52 -15.68 3.86
C GLU A 461 -19.56 -16.78 3.55
N LEU A 462 -20.81 -16.55 3.92
CA LEU A 462 -21.90 -17.45 3.53
C LEU A 462 -22.21 -17.40 2.04
N ALA A 463 -21.96 -16.26 1.36
CA ALA A 463 -22.07 -16.17 -0.09
C ALA A 463 -20.97 -16.99 -0.79
N HIS A 464 -19.74 -16.97 -0.30
CA HIS A 464 -18.70 -17.89 -0.77
C HIS A 464 -19.12 -19.35 -0.61
N ALA A 465 -19.71 -19.71 0.53
CA ALA A 465 -20.21 -21.06 0.75
C ALA A 465 -21.36 -21.42 -0.20
N TYR A 466 -22.26 -20.50 -0.48
CA TYR A 466 -23.36 -20.70 -1.44
C TYR A 466 -22.82 -20.84 -2.87
N HIS A 467 -21.86 -20.00 -3.24
CA HIS A 467 -21.20 -20.06 -4.53
C HIS A 467 -20.49 -21.41 -4.73
N ASP A 468 -19.74 -21.90 -3.74
CA ASP A 468 -19.04 -23.19 -3.79
C ASP A 468 -20.00 -24.39 -3.82
N GLN A 469 -20.96 -24.44 -2.87
CA GLN A 469 -21.72 -25.67 -2.60
C GLN A 469 -23.05 -25.79 -3.38
N VAL A 470 -23.58 -24.66 -3.88
CA VAL A 470 -24.89 -24.64 -4.57
C VAL A 470 -24.75 -24.32 -6.05
N LEU A 471 -23.90 -23.34 -6.40
CA LEU A 471 -23.76 -22.89 -7.80
C LEU A 471 -22.56 -23.55 -8.49
N GLY A 472 -21.46 -23.76 -7.76
CA GLY A 472 -20.14 -24.07 -8.28
C GLY A 472 -19.35 -22.80 -8.60
N PHE A 473 -18.05 -22.77 -8.23
CA PHE A 473 -17.19 -21.60 -8.49
C PHE A 473 -17.01 -21.27 -9.98
N ASP A 474 -17.37 -22.19 -10.86
CA ASP A 474 -17.31 -22.05 -12.32
C ASP A 474 -18.68 -21.71 -12.92
N ASP A 475 -19.66 -21.24 -12.12
CA ASP A 475 -20.97 -20.83 -12.62
C ASP A 475 -20.82 -19.79 -13.74
N ALA A 476 -21.34 -20.14 -14.92
CA ALA A 476 -21.14 -19.35 -16.14
C ALA A 476 -21.74 -17.93 -16.03
N SER A 477 -22.86 -17.79 -15.31
CA SER A 477 -23.55 -16.50 -15.18
C SER A 477 -22.77 -15.53 -14.26
N ILE A 478 -22.12 -16.04 -13.22
CA ILE A 478 -21.28 -15.25 -12.33
C ILE A 478 -19.97 -14.89 -13.02
N LEU A 479 -19.33 -15.83 -13.70
CA LEU A 479 -18.10 -15.58 -14.48
C LEU A 479 -18.33 -14.50 -15.55
N GLU A 480 -19.43 -14.60 -16.29
CA GLU A 480 -19.77 -13.60 -17.33
C GLU A 480 -20.01 -12.21 -16.72
N ALA A 481 -20.72 -12.12 -15.61
CA ALA A 481 -20.96 -10.86 -14.93
C ALA A 481 -19.67 -10.27 -14.36
N TYR A 482 -18.80 -11.08 -13.77
CA TYR A 482 -17.49 -10.67 -13.28
C TYR A 482 -16.61 -10.11 -14.41
N GLU A 483 -16.52 -10.81 -15.55
CA GLU A 483 -15.72 -10.35 -16.68
C GLU A 483 -16.29 -9.03 -17.28
N ARG A 484 -17.61 -8.87 -17.33
CA ARG A 484 -18.23 -7.58 -17.73
C ARG A 484 -17.88 -6.45 -16.76
N PHE A 485 -18.03 -6.68 -15.46
CA PHE A 485 -17.67 -5.70 -14.43
C PHE A 485 -16.20 -5.30 -14.51
N LYS A 486 -15.31 -6.26 -14.69
CA LYS A 486 -13.89 -6.03 -14.89
C LYS A 486 -13.58 -5.22 -16.15
N GLN A 487 -14.26 -5.52 -17.27
CA GLN A 487 -14.06 -4.83 -18.56
C GLN A 487 -14.69 -3.43 -18.56
N SER A 488 -15.70 -3.17 -17.74
CA SER A 488 -16.34 -1.85 -17.64
C SER A 488 -15.39 -0.77 -17.07
N GLY A 489 -14.41 -1.17 -16.25
CA GLY A 489 -13.54 -0.26 -15.52
C GLY A 489 -14.21 0.42 -14.32
N HIS A 490 -15.49 0.14 -14.04
CA HIS A 490 -16.22 0.76 -12.92
C HIS A 490 -15.58 0.46 -11.57
N GLY A 491 -15.00 -0.74 -11.40
CA GLY A 491 -14.33 -1.15 -10.18
C GLY A 491 -12.89 -0.63 -10.01
N ASP A 492 -12.29 0.07 -10.99
CA ASP A 492 -10.88 0.46 -10.94
C ASP A 492 -10.61 1.55 -9.90
N SER A 493 -11.60 2.40 -9.59
CA SER A 493 -11.46 3.48 -8.62
C SER A 493 -12.81 3.82 -7.99
N VAL A 494 -13.20 3.09 -6.97
CA VAL A 494 -14.45 3.25 -6.23
C VAL A 494 -14.24 3.92 -4.89
N LEU A 495 -15.29 4.45 -4.30
CA LEU A 495 -15.25 4.99 -2.95
C LEU A 495 -15.29 3.84 -1.93
N LEU A 496 -14.32 3.78 -1.04
CA LEU A 496 -14.36 2.95 0.16
C LEU A 496 -15.16 3.68 1.26
N ILE A 497 -15.83 2.95 2.14
CA ILE A 497 -16.64 3.52 3.24
C ILE A 497 -15.84 4.49 4.14
N THR A 498 -14.54 4.36 4.20
CA THR A 498 -13.62 5.28 4.90
C THR A 498 -13.39 6.60 4.17
N GLY A 499 -13.96 6.78 2.96
CA GLY A 499 -13.85 7.98 2.14
C GLY A 499 -12.67 7.97 1.16
N LYS A 500 -11.87 6.92 1.10
CA LYS A 500 -10.78 6.76 0.12
C LYS A 500 -11.30 6.22 -1.21
N ARG A 501 -10.63 6.56 -2.32
CA ARG A 501 -10.84 5.89 -3.60
C ARG A 501 -9.80 4.78 -3.75
N VAL A 502 -10.29 3.58 -4.02
CA VAL A 502 -9.46 2.37 -4.13
C VAL A 502 -10.01 1.47 -5.25
N ARG A 503 -9.22 0.50 -5.68
CA ARG A 503 -9.71 -0.56 -6.55
C ARG A 503 -10.68 -1.45 -5.77
N HIS A 504 -11.83 -1.74 -6.34
CA HIS A 504 -12.86 -2.58 -5.72
C HIS A 504 -12.33 -3.98 -5.44
N TYR A 505 -12.58 -4.51 -4.25
CA TYR A 505 -12.12 -5.85 -3.86
C TYR A 505 -12.74 -6.95 -4.73
N ALA A 506 -13.96 -6.74 -5.23
CA ALA A 506 -14.63 -7.60 -6.22
C ALA A 506 -13.81 -7.88 -7.49
N LEU A 507 -12.80 -7.06 -7.81
CA LEU A 507 -11.89 -7.30 -8.95
C LEU A 507 -10.77 -8.30 -8.65
N THR A 508 -10.74 -8.91 -7.47
CA THR A 508 -9.79 -9.96 -7.10
C THR A 508 -10.03 -11.24 -7.90
N ASP A 509 -11.22 -11.80 -7.79
CA ASP A 509 -11.71 -12.93 -8.60
C ASP A 509 -13.26 -12.97 -8.59
N GLN A 510 -13.86 -13.93 -9.33
CA GLN A 510 -15.32 -14.07 -9.42
C GLN A 510 -15.97 -14.44 -8.08
N LYS A 511 -15.22 -14.99 -7.13
CA LYS A 511 -15.77 -15.40 -5.83
C LYS A 511 -15.94 -14.17 -4.95
N GLU A 512 -14.91 -13.32 -4.89
CA GLU A 512 -14.98 -12.03 -4.20
C GLU A 512 -16.03 -11.13 -4.86
N PHE A 513 -16.08 -11.10 -6.20
CA PHE A 513 -17.12 -10.37 -6.92
C PHE A 513 -18.53 -10.76 -6.46
N PHE A 514 -18.82 -12.05 -6.39
CA PHE A 514 -20.15 -12.53 -5.99
C PHE A 514 -20.46 -12.18 -4.53
N ALA A 515 -19.49 -12.32 -3.62
CA ALA A 515 -19.66 -12.02 -2.21
C ALA A 515 -19.88 -10.52 -1.96
N GLU A 516 -19.04 -9.67 -2.53
CA GLU A 516 -19.12 -8.19 -2.45
C GLU A 516 -20.46 -7.66 -3.00
N MET A 517 -20.85 -8.11 -4.19
CA MET A 517 -22.13 -7.68 -4.78
C MET A 517 -23.32 -8.21 -3.99
N THR A 518 -23.19 -9.34 -3.29
CA THR A 518 -24.21 -9.85 -2.37
C THR A 518 -24.36 -8.95 -1.14
N GLU A 519 -23.27 -8.39 -0.59
CA GLU A 519 -23.34 -7.40 0.50
C GLU A 519 -24.09 -6.14 0.07
N SER A 520 -23.73 -5.56 -1.06
CA SER A 520 -24.43 -4.39 -1.62
C SER A 520 -25.91 -4.67 -1.89
N TYR A 521 -26.22 -5.89 -2.34
CA TYR A 521 -27.58 -6.27 -2.66
C TYR A 521 -28.50 -6.41 -1.44
N PHE A 522 -28.02 -6.98 -0.33
CA PHE A 522 -28.83 -7.23 0.86
C PHE A 522 -28.68 -6.16 1.93
N GLY A 523 -27.55 -5.45 1.99
CA GLY A 523 -27.29 -4.54 3.07
C GLY A 523 -26.35 -3.41 2.71
N MET A 524 -25.14 -3.46 3.25
CA MET A 524 -24.11 -2.43 3.07
C MET A 524 -22.77 -3.11 2.82
N ASN A 525 -22.14 -2.75 1.73
CA ASN A 525 -20.76 -3.08 1.39
C ASN A 525 -19.82 -1.97 1.90
N ASP A 526 -18.57 -2.26 2.10
CA ASP A 526 -17.53 -1.27 2.39
C ASP A 526 -16.98 -0.57 1.13
N PHE A 527 -17.26 -1.06 -0.08
CA PHE A 527 -16.97 -0.43 -1.38
C PHE A 527 -18.25 0.06 -2.08
N SER A 528 -18.17 1.22 -2.77
CA SER A 528 -19.26 1.66 -3.67
C SER A 528 -19.31 0.73 -4.90
N PRO A 529 -20.56 0.31 -5.25
CA PRO A 529 -21.87 0.67 -4.71
C PRO A 529 -22.13 0.08 -3.32
N PHE A 530 -22.35 0.98 -2.32
CA PHE A 530 -22.47 0.57 -0.92
C PHE A 530 -23.73 -0.21 -0.59
N ASN A 531 -24.80 0.01 -1.35
CA ASN A 531 -26.12 -0.53 -1.07
C ASN A 531 -26.89 -0.82 -2.35
N ARG A 532 -28.04 -1.48 -2.17
CA ARG A 532 -28.88 -1.92 -3.29
C ARG A 532 -29.35 -0.80 -4.20
N ALA A 533 -29.62 0.40 -3.67
CA ALA A 533 -30.11 1.51 -4.48
C ALA A 533 -29.02 2.03 -5.42
N GLU A 534 -27.81 2.12 -4.94
CA GLU A 534 -26.62 2.46 -5.73
C GLU A 534 -26.32 1.35 -6.73
N LEU A 535 -26.32 0.07 -6.29
CA LEU A 535 -26.10 -1.08 -7.17
C LEU A 535 -27.12 -1.14 -8.31
N MET A 536 -28.40 -0.83 -8.05
CA MET A 536 -29.44 -0.76 -9.09
C MET A 536 -29.18 0.36 -10.10
N THR A 537 -28.54 1.43 -9.69
CA THR A 537 -28.26 2.59 -10.55
C THR A 537 -26.98 2.40 -11.36
N GLU A 538 -25.95 1.86 -10.73
CA GLU A 538 -24.62 1.75 -11.31
C GLU A 538 -24.44 0.43 -12.09
N GLU A 539 -25.01 -0.68 -11.57
CA GLU A 539 -24.82 -2.04 -12.09
C GLU A 539 -26.14 -2.83 -12.18
N PRO A 540 -27.13 -2.37 -12.97
CA PRO A 540 -28.46 -3.00 -13.03
C PRO A 540 -28.44 -4.47 -13.47
N GLU A 541 -27.50 -4.88 -14.34
CA GLU A 541 -27.36 -6.25 -14.79
C GLU A 541 -26.89 -7.19 -13.68
N ILE A 542 -26.07 -6.68 -12.75
CA ILE A 542 -25.64 -7.43 -11.56
C ILE A 542 -26.85 -7.66 -10.65
N VAL A 543 -27.70 -6.66 -10.48
CA VAL A 543 -28.94 -6.81 -9.69
C VAL A 543 -29.83 -7.89 -10.28
N GLU A 544 -29.98 -7.96 -11.61
CA GLU A 544 -30.76 -9.02 -12.26
C GLU A 544 -30.15 -10.42 -12.01
N LEU A 545 -28.84 -10.54 -12.05
CA LEU A 545 -28.14 -11.78 -11.69
C LEU A 545 -28.46 -12.16 -10.24
N LEU A 546 -28.29 -11.22 -9.30
CA LEU A 546 -28.50 -11.48 -7.87
C LEU A 546 -29.98 -11.79 -7.57
N HIS A 547 -30.94 -11.18 -8.28
CA HIS A 547 -32.36 -11.57 -8.21
C HIS A 547 -32.59 -13.04 -8.59
N LYS A 548 -31.94 -13.53 -9.65
CA LYS A 548 -32.04 -14.93 -10.09
C LYS A 548 -31.41 -15.87 -9.06
N VAL A 549 -30.25 -15.53 -8.55
CA VAL A 549 -29.50 -16.38 -7.62
C VAL A 549 -30.16 -16.41 -6.23
N TRP A 550 -30.44 -15.24 -5.65
CA TRP A 550 -30.93 -15.13 -4.27
C TRP A 550 -32.45 -15.22 -4.14
N GLY A 551 -33.17 -15.10 -5.24
CA GLY A 551 -34.63 -14.99 -5.23
C GLY A 551 -35.09 -13.60 -4.78
N VAL A 552 -36.28 -13.19 -5.22
CA VAL A 552 -36.96 -12.00 -4.72
C VAL A 552 -37.79 -12.43 -3.53
N LYS A 553 -37.50 -11.95 -2.33
CA LYS A 553 -38.47 -12.06 -1.23
C LYS A 553 -39.65 -11.15 -1.63
N GLY A 554 -40.79 -11.78 -2.06
CA GLY A 554 -41.91 -11.02 -2.56
C GLY A 554 -42.30 -9.92 -1.59
N ARG A 555 -42.33 -8.66 -2.05
CA ARG A 555 -43.22 -7.68 -1.48
C ARG A 555 -44.63 -8.24 -1.79
N THR A 556 -45.28 -8.86 -0.82
CA THR A 556 -46.74 -8.82 -0.79
C THR A 556 -47.08 -7.35 -0.66
N GLU A 557 -47.67 -6.80 -1.74
CA GLU A 557 -48.24 -5.45 -1.80
C GLU A 557 -49.11 -5.15 -0.58
#